data_b3310c98d7808c3e005c2483d8dd5288
#
_entry.id   b3310c98d7808c3e005c2483d8dd5288
#
_cell.length_a   1.000
_cell.length_b   1.000
_cell.length_c   1.000
_cell.angle_alpha   90.00
_cell.angle_beta   90.00
_cell.angle_gamma   90.00
#
_symmetry.space_group_name_H-M   'P 1'
#
loop_
_entity.id
_entity.type
_entity.pdbx_description
1 polymer ?
#
loop_
_entity_poly.entity_id
_entity_poly.type
_entity_poly.pdbx_seq_one_letter_code
_entity_poly.pdbx_strand_id
1 'polypeptide(L)'
;MAADGGITPLDVNGLKQKFNKKFDRWCVDIMGVPPQYMGNDSILSVFLTRFMELNKPVLTSVKMHYVRYPDLNGDIENCVSKLKKELPDAGEFEVFVYFSQFSLTNTFTDTVSGKHVLGYSAEMFMDDTCTLYDKIEGMPAWIKRYARTEQIAPYLAITYLNGRYNESHPRKTMLDEMIFQGKLWYSMLQLTPDIAPERLLGYTPQEWKFLQKEESNIWNFYVQEKTLFSTDFNRGYKRFFVQGERTTGAGLPEDCPPRIGNFTGLKIVAAYADKTGKSLKQIWEETIAGNILKESGYNPIR
;
A
#
# COMPACT_ATOMS: atom_id res chain seq x y z
N MET A 1 10.68 -18.92 -20.89
CA MET A 1 11.07 -17.69 -21.59
C MET A 1 12.12 -18.10 -22.60
N ALA A 2 11.89 -17.78 -23.87
CA ALA A 2 12.74 -18.18 -24.97
C ALA A 2 14.18 -17.70 -24.76
N ALA A 3 15.11 -18.63 -24.79
CA ALA A 3 16.51 -18.34 -24.99
C ALA A 3 16.65 -17.83 -26.43
N ASP A 4 17.14 -16.63 -26.62
CA ASP A 4 17.56 -16.01 -27.88
C ASP A 4 16.57 -15.80 -29.04
N GLY A 5 15.30 -16.16 -28.91
CA GLY A 5 14.26 -15.82 -29.88
C GLY A 5 13.22 -14.90 -29.22
N GLY A 6 12.92 -13.75 -29.84
CA GLY A 6 11.91 -12.82 -29.33
C GLY A 6 10.56 -13.49 -29.07
N ILE A 7 9.64 -12.76 -28.41
CA ILE A 7 8.28 -13.24 -28.15
C ILE A 7 7.51 -13.40 -29.45
N THR A 8 6.92 -14.55 -29.68
CA THR A 8 6.13 -14.86 -30.87
C THR A 8 4.66 -14.52 -30.71
N PRO A 9 3.84 -14.40 -31.79
CA PRO A 9 2.39 -14.26 -31.67
C PRO A 9 1.73 -15.43 -30.94
N LEU A 10 2.30 -16.63 -31.00
CA LEU A 10 1.80 -17.80 -30.28
C LEU A 10 2.01 -17.64 -28.76
N ASP A 11 3.16 -17.09 -28.34
CA ASP A 11 3.41 -16.77 -26.94
C ASP A 11 2.43 -15.71 -26.42
N VAL A 12 2.14 -14.69 -27.24
CA VAL A 12 1.13 -13.66 -26.92
C VAL A 12 -0.25 -14.28 -26.67
N ASN A 13 -0.66 -15.19 -27.55
CA ASN A 13 -1.93 -15.90 -27.39
C ASN A 13 -1.94 -16.71 -26.09
N GLY A 14 -0.87 -17.42 -25.77
CA GLY A 14 -0.72 -18.16 -24.50
C GLY A 14 -0.79 -17.24 -23.28
N LEU A 15 -0.18 -16.03 -23.33
CA LEU A 15 -0.29 -15.04 -22.25
C LEU A 15 -1.72 -14.51 -22.10
N LYS A 16 -2.43 -14.21 -23.19
CA LYS A 16 -3.83 -13.81 -23.18
C LYS A 16 -4.73 -14.87 -22.54
N GLN A 17 -4.55 -16.12 -22.92
CA GLN A 17 -5.32 -17.25 -22.34
C GLN A 17 -5.05 -17.40 -20.84
N LYS A 18 -3.79 -17.32 -20.44
CA LYS A 18 -3.35 -17.51 -19.05
C LYS A 18 -3.81 -16.38 -18.12
N PHE A 19 -3.67 -15.13 -18.58
CA PHE A 19 -3.87 -13.95 -17.72
C PHE A 19 -5.14 -13.17 -18.01
N ASN A 20 -5.82 -13.45 -19.13
CA ASN A 20 -7.09 -12.81 -19.51
C ASN A 20 -7.03 -11.26 -19.45
N LYS A 21 -8.04 -10.62 -18.92
CA LYS A 21 -8.13 -9.17 -18.76
C LYS A 21 -6.95 -8.54 -18.00
N LYS A 22 -6.26 -9.30 -17.14
CA LYS A 22 -5.07 -8.80 -16.43
C LYS A 22 -3.92 -8.51 -17.40
N PHE A 23 -3.74 -9.36 -18.41
CA PHE A 23 -2.76 -9.13 -19.46
C PHE A 23 -3.09 -7.89 -20.29
N ASP A 24 -4.36 -7.73 -20.67
CA ASP A 24 -4.78 -6.57 -21.47
C ASP A 24 -4.55 -5.27 -20.71
N ARG A 25 -4.94 -5.22 -19.42
CA ARG A 25 -4.70 -4.05 -18.55
C ARG A 25 -3.22 -3.76 -18.39
N TRP A 26 -2.41 -4.78 -18.14
CA TRP A 26 -0.97 -4.60 -18.03
C TRP A 26 -0.35 -4.04 -19.31
N CYS A 27 -0.74 -4.55 -20.47
CA CYS A 27 -0.28 -4.04 -21.75
C CYS A 27 -0.68 -2.56 -21.98
N VAL A 28 -1.92 -2.20 -21.69
CA VAL A 28 -2.44 -0.85 -21.94
C VAL A 28 -1.96 0.13 -20.86
N ASP A 29 -2.18 -0.22 -19.59
CA ASP A 29 -2.01 0.73 -18.47
C ASP A 29 -0.54 0.89 -18.04
N ILE A 30 0.27 -0.17 -18.23
CA ILE A 30 1.67 -0.19 -17.78
C ILE A 30 2.64 -0.07 -18.97
N MET A 31 2.48 -0.92 -19.99
CA MET A 31 3.36 -0.87 -21.15
C MET A 31 3.04 0.27 -22.12
N GLY A 32 1.88 0.90 -21.99
CA GLY A 32 1.43 1.97 -22.87
C GLY A 32 1.11 1.50 -24.30
N VAL A 33 0.72 0.23 -24.48
CA VAL A 33 0.28 -0.29 -25.77
C VAL A 33 -1.04 0.37 -26.15
N PRO A 34 -1.13 1.05 -27.30
CA PRO A 34 -2.38 1.65 -27.72
C PRO A 34 -3.49 0.60 -27.88
N PRO A 35 -4.71 0.85 -27.34
CA PRO A 35 -5.80 -0.12 -27.32
C PRO A 35 -6.13 -0.74 -28.68
N GLN A 36 -5.99 0.02 -29.78
CA GLN A 36 -6.25 -0.47 -31.13
C GLN A 36 -5.32 -1.63 -31.55
N TYR A 37 -4.18 -1.81 -30.90
CA TYR A 37 -3.24 -2.90 -31.22
C TYR A 37 -3.46 -4.16 -30.39
N MET A 38 -4.33 -4.12 -29.37
CA MET A 38 -4.58 -5.25 -28.49
C MET A 38 -5.18 -6.48 -29.21
N GLY A 39 -5.85 -6.28 -30.35
CA GLY A 39 -6.35 -7.35 -31.22
C GLY A 39 -5.31 -7.98 -32.16
N ASN A 40 -4.07 -7.46 -32.21
CA ASN A 40 -3.05 -7.90 -33.17
C ASN A 40 -1.83 -8.52 -32.44
N ASP A 41 -1.81 -9.85 -32.39
CA ASP A 41 -0.76 -10.61 -31.68
C ASP A 41 0.65 -10.41 -32.29
N SER A 42 0.75 -10.16 -33.59
CA SER A 42 2.02 -9.87 -34.24
C SER A 42 2.59 -8.52 -33.81
N ILE A 43 1.75 -7.50 -33.66
CA ILE A 43 2.18 -6.19 -33.16
C ILE A 43 2.53 -6.31 -31.67
N LEU A 44 1.68 -6.98 -30.88
CA LEU A 44 1.95 -7.19 -29.46
C LEU A 44 3.25 -7.95 -29.21
N SER A 45 3.59 -8.95 -30.05
CA SER A 45 4.85 -9.69 -29.93
C SER A 45 6.06 -8.78 -30.08
N VAL A 46 6.02 -7.79 -30.97
CA VAL A 46 7.09 -6.80 -31.16
C VAL A 46 7.21 -5.90 -29.93
N PHE A 47 6.08 -5.38 -29.40
CA PHE A 47 6.09 -4.57 -28.19
C PHE A 47 6.68 -5.34 -27.00
N LEU A 48 6.23 -6.57 -26.78
CA LEU A 48 6.69 -7.42 -25.68
C LEU A 48 8.18 -7.78 -25.81
N THR A 49 8.65 -8.11 -27.03
CA THR A 49 10.07 -8.40 -27.27
C THR A 49 10.91 -7.19 -26.89
N ARG A 50 10.57 -6.01 -27.42
CA ARG A 50 11.30 -4.77 -27.11
C ARG A 50 11.26 -4.44 -25.62
N PHE A 51 10.11 -4.60 -24.98
CA PHE A 51 9.95 -4.40 -23.53
C PHE A 51 10.89 -5.31 -22.74
N MET A 52 10.92 -6.60 -23.07
CA MET A 52 11.79 -7.58 -22.39
C MET A 52 13.28 -7.28 -22.59
N GLU A 53 13.68 -6.89 -23.80
CA GLU A 53 15.07 -6.51 -24.10
C GLU A 53 15.52 -5.28 -23.30
N LEU A 54 14.71 -4.22 -23.31
CA LEU A 54 15.01 -2.98 -22.60
C LEU A 54 15.08 -3.18 -21.07
N ASN A 55 14.26 -4.07 -20.53
CA ASN A 55 14.16 -4.30 -19.10
C ASN A 55 14.93 -5.54 -18.60
N LYS A 56 15.64 -6.25 -19.49
CA LYS A 56 16.36 -7.49 -19.15
C LYS A 56 17.26 -7.38 -17.91
N PRO A 57 18.06 -6.31 -17.71
CA PRO A 57 18.90 -6.19 -16.52
C PRO A 57 18.09 -6.09 -15.24
N VAL A 58 16.98 -5.32 -15.26
CA VAL A 58 16.12 -5.14 -14.10
C VAL A 58 15.37 -6.44 -13.79
N LEU A 59 14.78 -7.08 -14.79
CA LEU A 59 14.08 -8.37 -14.63
C LEU A 59 14.99 -9.47 -14.10
N THR A 60 16.28 -9.48 -14.51
CA THR A 60 17.29 -10.38 -13.95
C THR A 60 17.52 -10.08 -12.48
N SER A 61 17.66 -8.81 -12.09
CA SER A 61 17.83 -8.40 -10.70
C SER A 61 16.62 -8.76 -9.83
N VAL A 62 15.41 -8.55 -10.34
CA VAL A 62 14.15 -8.96 -9.69
C VAL A 62 14.16 -10.47 -9.44
N LYS A 63 14.46 -11.28 -10.45
CA LYS A 63 14.53 -12.73 -10.31
C LYS A 63 15.54 -13.17 -9.25
N MET A 64 16.74 -12.60 -9.27
CA MET A 64 17.79 -12.90 -8.30
C MET A 64 17.41 -12.47 -6.88
N HIS A 65 16.68 -11.36 -6.76
CA HIS A 65 16.18 -10.88 -5.46
C HIS A 65 15.21 -11.90 -4.84
N TYR A 66 14.16 -12.29 -5.57
CA TYR A 66 13.10 -13.16 -5.04
C TYR A 66 13.52 -14.61 -4.77
N VAL A 67 14.61 -15.09 -5.33
CA VAL A 67 15.20 -16.39 -4.94
C VAL A 67 15.56 -16.42 -3.45
N ARG A 68 15.83 -15.27 -2.83
CA ARG A 68 16.14 -15.15 -1.40
C ARG A 68 14.91 -15.18 -0.49
N TYR A 69 13.71 -15.16 -1.08
CA TYR A 69 12.43 -15.12 -0.36
C TYR A 69 11.52 -16.29 -0.77
N PRO A 70 11.94 -17.55 -0.52
CA PRO A 70 11.19 -18.74 -0.95
C PRO A 70 9.80 -18.82 -0.31
N ASP A 71 9.62 -18.25 0.89
CA ASP A 71 8.39 -18.34 1.67
C ASP A 71 7.40 -17.19 1.38
N LEU A 72 7.74 -16.25 0.49
CA LEU A 72 6.90 -15.08 0.19
C LEU A 72 5.45 -15.46 -0.19
N ASN A 73 5.26 -16.53 -0.96
CA ASN A 73 3.91 -16.97 -1.32
C ASN A 73 3.13 -17.42 -0.07
N GLY A 74 3.79 -18.14 0.84
CA GLY A 74 3.20 -18.53 2.13
C GLY A 74 2.83 -17.33 3.00
N ASP A 75 3.66 -16.30 3.04
CA ASP A 75 3.38 -15.06 3.77
C ASP A 75 2.15 -14.33 3.20
N ILE A 76 2.05 -14.25 1.87
CA ILE A 76 0.90 -13.67 1.19
C ILE A 76 -0.37 -14.49 1.46
N GLU A 77 -0.31 -15.80 1.31
CA GLU A 77 -1.44 -16.71 1.57
C GLU A 77 -1.91 -16.62 3.02
N ASN A 78 -0.99 -16.56 3.98
CA ASN A 78 -1.29 -16.40 5.41
C ASN A 78 -2.00 -15.07 5.67
N CYS A 79 -1.48 -13.96 5.14
CA CYS A 79 -2.09 -12.65 5.28
C CYS A 79 -3.51 -12.62 4.67
N VAL A 80 -3.69 -13.15 3.46
CA VAL A 80 -5.00 -13.25 2.79
C VAL A 80 -5.96 -14.15 3.57
N SER A 81 -5.48 -15.26 4.13
CA SER A 81 -6.29 -16.14 4.97
C SER A 81 -6.78 -15.45 6.24
N LYS A 82 -5.90 -14.69 6.91
CA LYS A 82 -6.30 -13.86 8.06
C LYS A 82 -7.32 -12.80 7.64
N LEU A 83 -7.10 -12.13 6.50
CA LEU A 83 -8.05 -11.15 5.96
C LEU A 83 -9.43 -11.78 5.70
N LYS A 84 -9.50 -12.96 5.11
CA LYS A 84 -10.76 -13.70 4.89
C LYS A 84 -11.43 -14.11 6.19
N LYS A 85 -10.67 -14.47 7.21
CA LYS A 85 -11.20 -14.80 8.53
C LYS A 85 -11.85 -13.57 9.19
N GLU A 86 -11.21 -12.39 9.08
CA GLU A 86 -11.74 -11.14 9.60
C GLU A 86 -12.92 -10.60 8.78
N LEU A 87 -12.94 -10.88 7.47
CA LEU A 87 -13.95 -10.44 6.52
C LEU A 87 -14.48 -11.65 5.73
N PRO A 88 -15.35 -12.49 6.32
CA PRO A 88 -15.83 -13.73 5.66
C PRO A 88 -16.57 -13.50 4.34
N ASP A 89 -17.10 -12.30 4.14
CA ASP A 89 -17.80 -11.86 2.93
C ASP A 89 -16.87 -11.27 1.86
N ALA A 90 -15.54 -11.33 2.07
CA ALA A 90 -14.57 -10.79 1.10
C ALA A 90 -14.47 -11.58 -0.21
N GLY A 91 -14.98 -12.83 -0.24
CA GLY A 91 -14.94 -13.65 -1.45
C GLY A 91 -13.57 -14.31 -1.71
N GLU A 92 -13.30 -14.60 -2.98
CA GLU A 92 -12.05 -15.26 -3.40
C GLU A 92 -11.02 -14.24 -3.88
N PHE A 93 -9.74 -14.54 -3.57
CA PHE A 93 -8.61 -13.72 -3.97
C PHE A 93 -7.69 -14.47 -4.94
N GLU A 94 -7.12 -13.71 -5.86
CA GLU A 94 -6.05 -14.15 -6.75
C GLU A 94 -4.92 -13.13 -6.70
N VAL A 95 -3.68 -13.57 -6.56
CA VAL A 95 -2.51 -12.68 -6.56
C VAL A 95 -1.92 -12.58 -7.96
N PHE A 96 -1.64 -11.37 -8.41
CA PHE A 96 -1.05 -11.09 -9.71
C PHE A 96 0.25 -10.29 -9.57
N VAL A 97 1.36 -10.89 -9.99
CA VAL A 97 2.67 -10.24 -9.99
C VAL A 97 2.93 -9.64 -11.36
N TYR A 98 3.34 -8.39 -11.38
CA TYR A 98 3.63 -7.68 -12.63
C TYR A 98 4.93 -6.86 -12.52
N PHE A 99 5.34 -6.29 -13.64
CA PHE A 99 6.44 -5.34 -13.73
C PHE A 99 5.89 -4.00 -14.22
N SER A 100 6.14 -2.91 -13.49
CA SER A 100 5.55 -1.60 -13.72
C SER A 100 6.52 -0.57 -14.29
N GLN A 101 7.77 -0.93 -14.54
CA GLN A 101 8.85 0.00 -14.89
C GLN A 101 9.06 1.08 -13.82
N PHE A 102 9.03 0.67 -12.56
CA PHE A 102 9.17 1.56 -11.40
C PHE A 102 8.07 2.63 -11.27
N SER A 103 6.86 2.33 -11.75
CA SER A 103 5.70 3.16 -11.47
C SER A 103 5.44 3.25 -9.97
N LEU A 104 5.07 4.43 -9.48
CA LEU A 104 4.72 4.64 -8.07
C LEU A 104 3.45 3.89 -7.65
N THR A 105 2.66 3.38 -8.60
CA THR A 105 1.55 2.46 -8.33
C THR A 105 2.11 1.06 -8.15
N ASN A 106 2.51 0.75 -6.92
CA ASN A 106 3.18 -0.51 -6.58
C ASN A 106 2.23 -1.67 -6.24
N THR A 107 0.97 -1.37 -5.91
CA THR A 107 -0.10 -2.35 -5.69
C THR A 107 -1.42 -1.88 -6.29
N PHE A 108 -2.28 -2.82 -6.68
CA PHE A 108 -3.65 -2.54 -7.11
C PHE A 108 -4.61 -3.63 -6.67
N THR A 109 -5.91 -3.30 -6.66
CA THR A 109 -7.00 -4.28 -6.54
C THR A 109 -7.99 -4.12 -7.70
N ASP A 110 -8.55 -5.24 -8.14
CA ASP A 110 -9.58 -5.27 -9.17
C ASP A 110 -10.50 -6.49 -8.93
N THR A 111 -11.61 -6.56 -9.66
CA THR A 111 -12.49 -7.74 -9.66
C THR A 111 -12.56 -8.30 -11.06
N VAL A 112 -12.03 -9.50 -11.24
CA VAL A 112 -12.01 -10.20 -12.51
C VAL A 112 -12.72 -11.55 -12.37
N SER A 113 -13.75 -11.78 -13.16
CA SER A 113 -14.51 -13.04 -13.14
C SER A 113 -15.02 -13.45 -11.75
N GLY A 114 -15.43 -12.48 -10.94
CA GLY A 114 -15.96 -12.70 -9.59
C GLY A 114 -14.92 -12.95 -8.49
N LYS A 115 -13.62 -12.87 -8.84
CA LYS A 115 -12.52 -12.93 -7.88
C LYS A 115 -11.87 -11.57 -7.69
N HIS A 116 -11.44 -11.26 -6.47
CA HIS A 116 -10.60 -10.09 -6.21
C HIS A 116 -9.17 -10.38 -6.65
N VAL A 117 -8.65 -9.59 -7.58
CA VAL A 117 -7.25 -9.65 -8.00
C VAL A 117 -6.46 -8.64 -7.18
N LEU A 118 -5.45 -9.13 -6.47
CA LEU A 118 -4.48 -8.31 -5.72
C LEU A 118 -3.18 -8.31 -6.50
N GLY A 119 -2.83 -7.17 -7.07
CA GLY A 119 -1.61 -7.04 -7.87
C GLY A 119 -0.50 -6.32 -7.14
N TYR A 120 0.76 -6.77 -7.35
CA TYR A 120 1.93 -6.00 -6.92
C TYR A 120 3.02 -5.99 -7.99
N SER A 121 3.74 -4.88 -8.03
CA SER A 121 4.87 -4.68 -8.92
C SER A 121 6.15 -5.23 -8.28
N ALA A 122 6.73 -6.27 -8.87
CA ALA A 122 7.83 -7.00 -8.26
C ALA A 122 9.07 -6.12 -8.02
N GLU A 123 9.42 -5.24 -8.96
CA GLU A 123 10.60 -4.37 -8.82
C GLU A 123 10.44 -3.25 -7.79
N MET A 124 9.22 -3.01 -7.32
CA MET A 124 8.95 -2.00 -6.29
C MET A 124 9.11 -2.52 -4.87
N PHE A 125 9.45 -3.81 -4.70
CA PHE A 125 9.61 -4.47 -3.39
C PHE A 125 10.91 -5.27 -3.31
N MET A 126 12.03 -4.67 -3.77
CA MET A 126 13.35 -5.31 -3.75
C MET A 126 14.24 -4.87 -2.58
N ASP A 127 13.63 -4.54 -1.45
CA ASP A 127 14.26 -4.04 -0.22
C ASP A 127 14.91 -2.64 -0.33
N ASP A 128 15.09 -2.03 0.82
CA ASP A 128 15.67 -0.70 0.97
C ASP A 128 17.18 -0.65 0.60
N THR A 129 17.82 -1.80 0.48
CA THR A 129 19.21 -1.93 0.04
C THR A 129 19.37 -2.03 -1.47
N CYS A 130 18.28 -2.06 -2.24
CA CYS A 130 18.32 -2.16 -3.69
C CYS A 130 18.87 -0.87 -4.33
N THR A 131 20.06 -0.98 -4.94
CA THR A 131 20.73 0.16 -5.59
C THR A 131 20.10 0.57 -6.95
N LEU A 132 19.16 -0.23 -7.48
CA LEU A 132 18.45 0.16 -8.69
C LEU A 132 17.59 1.41 -8.46
N TYR A 133 17.01 1.57 -7.28
CA TYR A 133 16.20 2.75 -6.96
C TYR A 133 17.00 4.06 -7.03
N ASP A 134 18.31 4.03 -6.76
CA ASP A 134 19.18 5.21 -6.83
C ASP A 134 19.43 5.68 -8.27
N LYS A 135 19.15 4.80 -9.25
CA LYS A 135 19.37 5.06 -10.68
C LYS A 135 18.11 5.54 -11.41
N ILE A 136 16.96 5.53 -10.71
CA ILE A 136 15.70 5.95 -11.30
C ILE A 136 15.52 7.45 -11.10
N GLU A 137 15.54 8.18 -12.21
CA GLU A 137 15.34 9.63 -12.20
C GLU A 137 13.96 9.99 -11.59
N GLY A 138 13.96 10.96 -10.68
CA GLY A 138 12.73 11.41 -10.01
C GLY A 138 12.20 10.49 -8.91
N MET A 139 12.87 9.36 -8.62
CA MET A 139 12.45 8.51 -7.51
C MET A 139 12.87 9.11 -6.16
N PRO A 140 11.91 9.41 -5.27
CA PRO A 140 12.24 9.98 -3.97
C PRO A 140 13.01 8.97 -3.09
N ALA A 141 14.04 9.45 -2.36
CA ALA A 141 14.85 8.59 -1.49
C ALA A 141 14.03 7.86 -0.41
N TRP A 142 12.94 8.47 0.06
CA TRP A 142 12.07 7.88 1.07
C TRP A 142 11.29 6.65 0.57
N ILE A 143 11.16 6.44 -0.77
CA ILE A 143 10.38 5.32 -1.31
C ILE A 143 10.99 3.96 -0.92
N LYS A 144 12.30 3.89 -0.73
CA LYS A 144 12.99 2.67 -0.28
C LYS A 144 12.45 2.13 1.03
N ARG A 145 11.94 2.99 1.92
CA ARG A 145 11.37 2.59 3.22
C ARG A 145 10.11 1.71 3.05
N TYR A 146 9.47 1.80 1.88
CA TYR A 146 8.23 1.08 1.53
C TYR A 146 8.45 0.03 0.47
N ALA A 147 9.70 -0.23 0.13
CA ALA A 147 10.11 -1.16 -0.92
C ALA A 147 10.57 -2.51 -0.38
N ARG A 148 10.23 -2.85 0.87
CA ARG A 148 10.66 -4.11 1.47
C ARG A 148 9.77 -5.26 1.06
N THR A 149 10.38 -6.40 0.76
CA THR A 149 9.67 -7.61 0.34
C THR A 149 8.63 -8.08 1.37
N GLU A 150 8.94 -7.97 2.66
CA GLU A 150 8.01 -8.30 3.75
C GLU A 150 6.73 -7.43 3.78
N GLN A 151 6.75 -6.28 3.11
CA GLN A 151 5.60 -5.37 3.04
C GLN A 151 4.61 -5.74 1.94
N ILE A 152 4.93 -6.68 1.04
CA ILE A 152 4.03 -7.07 -0.06
C ILE A 152 2.68 -7.54 0.48
N ALA A 153 2.67 -8.52 1.36
CA ALA A 153 1.44 -9.11 1.89
C ALA A 153 0.54 -8.08 2.59
N PRO A 154 1.03 -7.26 3.56
CA PRO A 154 0.21 -6.23 4.20
C PRO A 154 -0.24 -5.12 3.24
N TYR A 155 0.58 -4.74 2.26
CA TYR A 155 0.18 -3.74 1.27
C TYR A 155 -0.93 -4.24 0.35
N LEU A 156 -0.91 -5.51 -0.06
CA LEU A 156 -2.02 -6.12 -0.80
C LEU A 156 -3.32 -6.08 0.00
N ALA A 157 -3.26 -6.42 1.29
CA ALA A 157 -4.43 -6.39 2.17
C ALA A 157 -5.02 -4.98 2.31
N ILE A 158 -4.19 -3.96 2.57
CA ILE A 158 -4.71 -2.58 2.71
C ILE A 158 -5.16 -1.99 1.38
N THR A 159 -4.57 -2.39 0.26
CA THR A 159 -5.03 -1.98 -1.07
C THR A 159 -6.46 -2.49 -1.30
N TYR A 160 -6.73 -3.75 -0.93
CA TYR A 160 -8.08 -4.29 -0.96
C TYR A 160 -9.03 -3.54 -0.01
N LEU A 161 -8.64 -3.35 1.24
CA LEU A 161 -9.46 -2.66 2.25
C LEU A 161 -9.77 -1.22 1.83
N ASN A 162 -8.77 -0.53 1.30
CA ASN A 162 -8.96 0.82 0.75
C ASN A 162 -9.97 0.82 -0.40
N GLY A 163 -9.82 -0.09 -1.38
CA GLY A 163 -10.77 -0.21 -2.49
C GLY A 163 -12.19 -0.53 -2.03
N ARG A 164 -12.33 -1.43 -1.04
CA ARG A 164 -13.62 -1.87 -0.50
C ARG A 164 -14.36 -0.78 0.26
N TYR A 165 -13.65 -0.01 1.08
CA TYR A 165 -14.26 0.89 2.06
C TYR A 165 -14.14 2.39 1.72
N ASN A 166 -13.39 2.76 0.68
CA ASN A 166 -13.14 4.15 0.32
C ASN A 166 -14.44 4.96 0.11
N GLU A 167 -15.41 4.40 -0.60
CA GLU A 167 -16.67 5.10 -0.91
C GLU A 167 -17.62 5.19 0.30
N SER A 168 -17.62 4.18 1.18
CA SER A 168 -18.49 4.13 2.36
C SER A 168 -17.97 4.99 3.53
N HIS A 169 -16.73 5.49 3.45
CA HIS A 169 -16.10 6.30 4.49
C HIS A 169 -15.82 7.72 3.95
N PRO A 170 -16.79 8.64 4.02
CA PRO A 170 -16.59 10.00 3.56
C PRO A 170 -15.55 10.71 4.42
N ARG A 171 -14.53 11.28 3.76
CA ARG A 171 -13.42 11.99 4.41
C ARG A 171 -13.63 13.50 4.27
N LYS A 172 -14.51 14.05 5.09
CA LYS A 172 -14.89 15.48 5.07
C LYS A 172 -14.02 16.31 6.01
N THR A 173 -13.54 15.72 7.10
CA THR A 173 -12.72 16.39 8.10
C THR A 173 -11.36 15.73 8.24
N MET A 174 -10.45 16.41 8.90
CA MET A 174 -9.14 15.85 9.24
C MET A 174 -9.28 14.59 10.11
N LEU A 175 -10.22 14.58 11.05
CA LEU A 175 -10.49 13.40 11.88
C LEU A 175 -10.96 12.22 11.03
N ASP A 176 -11.82 12.43 10.05
CA ASP A 176 -12.29 11.36 9.16
C ASP A 176 -11.11 10.71 8.42
N GLU A 177 -10.19 11.54 7.90
CA GLU A 177 -8.97 11.03 7.25
C GLU A 177 -8.06 10.31 8.24
N MET A 178 -7.83 10.86 9.43
CA MET A 178 -7.04 10.20 10.49
C MET A 178 -7.58 8.82 10.81
N ILE A 179 -8.87 8.70 11.03
CA ILE A 179 -9.52 7.43 11.39
C ILE A 179 -9.43 6.45 10.22
N PHE A 180 -9.68 6.90 8.98
CA PHE A 180 -9.58 6.04 7.82
C PHE A 180 -8.16 5.48 7.63
N GLN A 181 -7.16 6.33 7.67
CA GLN A 181 -5.75 5.91 7.60
C GLN A 181 -5.36 5.05 8.81
N GLY A 182 -5.87 5.39 9.98
CA GLY A 182 -5.67 4.61 11.20
C GLY A 182 -6.22 3.19 11.10
N LYS A 183 -7.39 3.01 10.48
CA LYS A 183 -7.97 1.67 10.21
C LYS A 183 -7.10 0.87 9.25
N LEU A 184 -6.58 1.48 8.18
CA LEU A 184 -5.66 0.81 7.27
C LEU A 184 -4.41 0.33 8.00
N TRP A 185 -3.77 1.19 8.79
CA TRP A 185 -2.56 0.86 9.53
C TRP A 185 -2.82 -0.16 10.65
N TYR A 186 -3.92 -0.03 11.36
CA TYR A 186 -4.35 -1.01 12.36
C TYR A 186 -4.56 -2.39 11.72
N SER A 187 -5.21 -2.42 10.54
CA SER A 187 -5.40 -3.66 9.78
C SER A 187 -4.09 -4.31 9.39
N MET A 188 -3.10 -3.52 8.92
CA MET A 188 -1.76 -4.06 8.61
C MET A 188 -1.15 -4.76 9.82
N LEU A 189 -1.15 -4.11 10.98
CA LEU A 189 -0.57 -4.66 12.20
C LEU A 189 -1.30 -5.93 12.67
N GLN A 190 -2.62 -6.00 12.53
CA GLN A 190 -3.40 -7.19 12.92
C GLN A 190 -3.18 -8.37 11.95
N LEU A 191 -3.05 -8.09 10.66
CA LEU A 191 -2.90 -9.14 9.65
C LEU A 191 -1.47 -9.68 9.58
N THR A 192 -0.46 -8.88 9.95
CA THR A 192 0.96 -9.25 9.92
C THR A 192 1.68 -8.91 11.25
N PRO A 193 1.27 -9.51 12.38
CA PRO A 193 1.78 -9.17 13.71
C PRO A 193 3.26 -9.51 13.91
N ASP A 194 3.83 -10.34 13.05
CA ASP A 194 5.22 -10.79 13.14
C ASP A 194 6.21 -9.74 12.58
N ILE A 195 5.70 -8.69 11.91
CA ILE A 195 6.53 -7.60 11.39
C ILE A 195 6.52 -6.43 12.40
N ALA A 196 7.70 -5.94 12.77
CA ALA A 196 7.82 -4.80 13.68
C ALA A 196 7.07 -3.56 13.12
N PRO A 197 6.27 -2.85 13.95
CA PRO A 197 5.42 -1.75 13.50
C PRO A 197 6.16 -0.68 12.71
N GLU A 198 7.35 -0.28 13.15
CA GLU A 198 8.16 0.73 12.47
C GLU A 198 8.59 0.27 11.08
N ARG A 199 8.94 -1.00 10.92
CA ARG A 199 9.30 -1.56 9.61
C ARG A 199 8.09 -1.63 8.69
N LEU A 200 6.97 -2.10 9.21
CA LEU A 200 5.71 -2.23 8.47
C LEU A 200 5.20 -0.87 7.98
N LEU A 201 5.29 0.13 8.85
CA LEU A 201 4.77 1.47 8.58
C LEU A 201 5.80 2.41 7.93
N GLY A 202 7.02 1.91 7.65
CA GLY A 202 8.07 2.63 6.94
C GLY A 202 8.74 3.74 7.75
N TYR A 203 8.84 3.57 9.07
CA TYR A 203 9.63 4.43 9.94
C TYR A 203 11.00 3.82 10.24
N THR A 204 11.96 4.66 10.58
CA THR A 204 13.16 4.22 11.28
C THR A 204 12.83 3.93 12.76
N PRO A 205 13.63 3.10 13.47
CA PRO A 205 13.44 2.88 14.90
C PRO A 205 13.47 4.19 15.71
N GLN A 206 14.28 5.17 15.29
CA GLN A 206 14.37 6.48 15.92
C GLN A 206 13.10 7.32 15.71
N GLU A 207 12.57 7.35 14.49
CA GLU A 207 11.31 8.05 14.18
C GLU A 207 10.14 7.42 14.93
N TRP A 208 10.09 6.09 15.02
CA TRP A 208 9.04 5.39 15.77
C TRP A 208 9.10 5.71 17.26
N LYS A 209 10.29 5.66 17.84
CA LYS A 209 10.51 6.05 19.26
C LYS A 209 10.16 7.51 19.51
N PHE A 210 10.48 8.40 18.56
CA PHE A 210 10.09 9.81 18.62
C PHE A 210 8.58 9.96 18.67
N LEU A 211 7.85 9.33 17.74
CA LEU A 211 6.39 9.39 17.68
C LEU A 211 5.74 8.91 18.98
N GLN A 212 6.25 7.83 19.55
CA GLN A 212 5.75 7.30 20.83
C GLN A 212 6.00 8.27 21.99
N LYS A 213 7.18 8.90 22.02
CA LYS A 213 7.54 9.87 23.06
C LYS A 213 6.74 11.17 22.94
N GLU A 214 6.56 11.66 21.73
CA GLU A 214 5.91 12.94 21.44
C GLU A 214 4.39 12.82 21.17
N GLU A 215 3.79 11.67 21.42
CA GLU A 215 2.37 11.38 21.15
C GLU A 215 1.45 12.45 21.80
N SER A 216 1.70 12.83 23.05
CA SER A 216 0.94 13.85 23.75
C SER A 216 1.10 15.25 23.12
N ASN A 217 2.30 15.61 22.70
CA ASN A 217 2.58 16.91 22.07
C ASN A 217 1.94 16.99 20.67
N ILE A 218 1.99 15.91 19.90
CA ILE A 218 1.33 15.80 18.59
C ILE A 218 -0.19 15.92 18.76
N TRP A 219 -0.77 15.27 19.76
CA TRP A 219 -2.19 15.37 20.04
C TRP A 219 -2.59 16.79 20.47
N ASN A 220 -1.82 17.40 21.39
CA ASN A 220 -2.02 18.77 21.82
C ASN A 220 -2.02 19.75 20.66
N PHE A 221 -1.09 19.60 19.72
CA PHE A 221 -1.05 20.39 18.50
C PHE A 221 -2.39 20.38 17.75
N TYR A 222 -2.96 19.20 17.50
CA TYR A 222 -4.26 19.08 16.80
C TYR A 222 -5.41 19.72 17.58
N VAL A 223 -5.40 19.62 18.92
CA VAL A 223 -6.43 20.21 19.78
C VAL A 223 -6.32 21.73 19.82
N GLN A 224 -5.13 22.26 20.02
CA GLN A 224 -4.88 23.71 20.10
C GLN A 224 -5.15 24.41 18.77
N GLU A 225 -4.71 23.84 17.68
CA GLU A 225 -4.94 24.35 16.33
C GLU A 225 -6.39 24.13 15.85
N LYS A 226 -7.23 23.44 16.63
CA LYS A 226 -8.64 23.11 16.32
C LYS A 226 -8.81 22.44 14.96
N THR A 227 -7.82 21.62 14.57
CA THR A 227 -7.76 21.05 13.20
C THR A 227 -8.61 19.82 13.01
N LEU A 228 -8.92 19.06 14.08
CA LEU A 228 -9.58 17.75 13.98
C LEU A 228 -10.89 17.77 13.17
N PHE A 229 -11.70 18.81 13.37
CA PHE A 229 -12.98 18.97 12.68
C PHE A 229 -12.93 19.94 11.51
N SER A 230 -11.73 20.36 11.11
CA SER A 230 -11.57 21.22 9.95
C SER A 230 -11.91 20.46 8.67
N THR A 231 -12.65 21.14 7.79
CA THR A 231 -12.97 20.67 6.44
C THR A 231 -11.99 21.19 5.38
N ASP A 232 -11.01 22.00 5.79
CA ASP A 232 -10.03 22.63 4.90
C ASP A 232 -8.81 21.73 4.64
N PHE A 233 -9.10 20.49 4.20
CA PHE A 233 -8.08 19.46 3.99
C PHE A 233 -7.00 19.88 2.98
N ASN A 234 -7.37 20.63 1.95
CA ASN A 234 -6.46 20.97 0.85
C ASN A 234 -5.45 22.09 1.20
N ARG A 235 -5.69 22.91 2.23
CA ARG A 235 -4.87 24.09 2.55
C ARG A 235 -3.70 23.88 3.50
N GLY A 236 -3.48 22.68 3.99
CA GLY A 236 -2.36 22.46 4.88
C GLY A 236 -2.36 21.14 5.62
N TYR A 237 -3.48 20.42 5.66
CA TYR A 237 -3.59 19.19 6.46
C TYR A 237 -3.13 17.95 5.70
N LYS A 238 -3.13 17.98 4.36
CA LYS A 238 -2.61 16.86 3.53
C LYS A 238 -1.18 16.47 3.92
N ARG A 239 -0.35 17.42 4.33
CA ARG A 239 1.03 17.19 4.78
C ARG A 239 1.14 16.20 5.95
N PHE A 240 0.10 16.07 6.78
CA PHE A 240 0.09 15.14 7.92
C PHE A 240 -0.16 13.68 7.54
N PHE A 241 -0.50 13.43 6.28
CA PHE A 241 -0.84 12.09 5.76
C PHE A 241 0.07 11.61 4.63
N VAL A 242 0.81 12.52 4.01
CA VAL A 242 1.67 12.17 2.87
C VAL A 242 3.02 11.66 3.32
N GLN A 243 3.58 10.81 2.50
CA GLN A 243 4.94 10.35 2.62
C GLN A 243 5.91 11.51 2.30
N GLY A 244 7.03 11.55 2.99
CA GLY A 244 8.02 12.59 2.82
C GLY A 244 9.16 12.44 3.83
N GLU A 245 9.97 13.46 3.96
CA GLU A 245 11.08 13.45 4.91
C GLU A 245 10.62 13.82 6.32
N ARG A 246 9.82 14.88 6.47
CA ARG A 246 9.36 15.39 7.76
C ARG A 246 7.98 16.04 7.65
N THR A 247 7.27 16.08 8.79
CA THR A 247 6.07 16.91 8.94
C THR A 247 6.49 18.25 9.61
N THR A 248 6.31 19.36 8.90
CA THR A 248 6.65 20.69 9.42
C THR A 248 5.39 21.48 9.79
N GLY A 249 5.49 22.31 10.83
CA GLY A 249 4.42 23.22 11.25
C GLY A 249 4.76 23.94 12.54
N ALA A 250 4.28 25.18 12.71
CA ALA A 250 4.40 25.88 13.97
C ALA A 250 3.73 25.08 15.09
N GLY A 251 4.40 24.88 16.20
CA GLY A 251 3.92 24.08 17.33
C GLY A 251 4.19 22.57 17.24
N LEU A 252 4.78 22.09 16.14
CA LEU A 252 5.32 20.73 16.06
C LEU A 252 6.82 20.72 16.36
N PRO A 253 7.37 19.64 16.95
CA PRO A 253 8.80 19.46 17.09
C PRO A 253 9.53 19.52 15.74
N GLU A 254 10.76 20.07 15.71
CA GLU A 254 11.52 20.23 14.46
C GLU A 254 11.81 18.93 13.71
N ASP A 255 12.03 17.84 14.46
CA ASP A 255 12.34 16.52 13.91
C ASP A 255 11.09 15.63 13.75
N CYS A 256 9.92 16.21 13.62
CA CYS A 256 8.66 15.48 13.53
C CYS A 256 8.63 14.62 12.26
N PRO A 257 8.50 13.28 12.42
CA PRO A 257 8.42 12.35 11.28
C PRO A 257 7.24 12.63 10.37
N PRO A 258 7.25 12.09 9.13
CA PRO A 258 6.10 12.23 8.22
C PRO A 258 4.89 11.44 8.73
N ARG A 259 3.71 11.73 8.19
CA ARG A 259 2.46 10.98 8.38
C ARG A 259 1.99 10.87 9.84
N ILE A 260 2.20 11.94 10.62
CA ILE A 260 1.73 11.98 12.02
C ILE A 260 0.20 11.86 12.15
N GLY A 261 -0.56 12.24 11.11
CA GLY A 261 -2.01 12.03 11.05
C GLY A 261 -2.37 10.54 11.01
N ASN A 262 -1.63 9.75 10.21
CA ASN A 262 -1.80 8.30 10.17
C ASN A 262 -1.44 7.65 11.52
N PHE A 263 -0.33 8.10 12.14
CA PHE A 263 0.08 7.63 13.46
C PHE A 263 -0.98 7.90 14.52
N THR A 264 -1.48 9.14 14.59
CA THR A 264 -2.53 9.51 15.54
C THR A 264 -3.82 8.72 15.28
N GLY A 265 -4.21 8.56 14.01
CA GLY A 265 -5.34 7.73 13.62
C GLY A 265 -5.19 6.28 14.06
N LEU A 266 -4.00 5.68 13.86
CA LEU A 266 -3.67 4.34 14.35
C LEU A 266 -3.87 4.23 15.87
N LYS A 267 -3.37 5.20 16.64
CA LYS A 267 -3.49 5.19 18.11
C LYS A 267 -4.92 5.29 18.58
N ILE A 268 -5.74 6.13 17.92
CA ILE A 268 -7.18 6.24 18.21
C ILE A 268 -7.90 4.93 17.90
N VAL A 269 -7.64 4.33 16.73
CA VAL A 269 -8.29 3.07 16.32
C VAL A 269 -7.85 1.90 17.21
N ALA A 270 -6.58 1.83 17.58
CA ALA A 270 -6.09 0.82 18.52
C ALA A 270 -6.78 0.95 19.89
N ALA A 271 -6.85 2.17 20.46
CA ALA A 271 -7.55 2.42 21.72
C ALA A 271 -9.05 2.07 21.63
N TYR A 272 -9.67 2.32 20.47
CA TYR A 272 -11.05 1.93 20.21
C TYR A 272 -11.23 0.41 20.21
N ALA A 273 -10.37 -0.31 19.50
CA ALA A 273 -10.39 -1.75 19.44
C ALA A 273 -10.19 -2.38 20.82
N ASP A 274 -9.18 -1.92 21.55
CA ASP A 274 -8.85 -2.43 22.90
C ASP A 274 -10.00 -2.22 23.89
N LYS A 275 -10.63 -1.04 23.85
CA LYS A 275 -11.70 -0.70 24.78
C LYS A 275 -13.03 -1.37 24.47
N THR A 276 -13.33 -1.58 23.17
CA THR A 276 -14.64 -2.11 22.75
C THR A 276 -14.62 -3.61 22.47
N GLY A 277 -13.45 -4.22 22.27
CA GLY A 277 -13.31 -5.62 21.87
C GLY A 277 -13.86 -5.92 20.46
N LYS A 278 -14.13 -4.89 19.63
CA LYS A 278 -14.67 -5.05 18.29
C LYS A 278 -13.70 -5.74 17.35
N SER A 279 -14.21 -6.66 16.53
CA SER A 279 -13.44 -7.31 15.44
C SER A 279 -13.03 -6.29 14.38
N LEU A 280 -12.07 -6.66 13.54
CA LEU A 280 -11.63 -5.82 12.41
C LEU A 280 -12.80 -5.43 11.49
N LYS A 281 -13.71 -6.38 11.21
CA LYS A 281 -14.94 -6.10 10.46
C LYS A 281 -15.78 -5.02 11.11
N GLN A 282 -16.08 -5.13 12.40
CA GLN A 282 -16.88 -4.17 13.13
C GLN A 282 -16.22 -2.79 13.22
N ILE A 283 -14.89 -2.74 13.29
CA ILE A 283 -14.13 -1.47 13.22
C ILE A 283 -14.32 -0.81 11.85
N TRP A 284 -14.31 -1.58 10.76
CA TRP A 284 -14.56 -1.07 9.43
C TRP A 284 -16.01 -0.67 9.18
N GLU A 285 -16.97 -1.34 9.81
CA GLU A 285 -18.41 -1.02 9.70
C GLU A 285 -18.80 0.27 10.43
N GLU A 286 -18.04 0.73 11.43
CA GLU A 286 -18.26 2.03 12.06
C GLU A 286 -17.72 3.15 11.15
N THR A 287 -18.61 3.85 10.47
CA THR A 287 -18.23 4.87 9.46
C THR A 287 -18.09 6.28 10.02
N ILE A 288 -18.54 6.50 11.27
CA ILE A 288 -18.54 7.83 11.90
C ILE A 288 -17.28 7.99 12.76
N ALA A 289 -16.31 8.76 12.27
CA ALA A 289 -15.04 8.98 12.94
C ALA A 289 -15.18 9.55 14.36
N GLY A 290 -16.17 10.42 14.57
CA GLY A 290 -16.49 10.98 15.88
C GLY A 290 -16.92 9.93 16.92
N ASN A 291 -17.61 8.86 16.51
CA ASN A 291 -17.97 7.76 17.40
C ASN A 291 -16.71 7.00 17.83
N ILE A 292 -15.83 6.69 16.87
CA ILE A 292 -14.57 6.01 17.16
C ILE A 292 -13.72 6.82 18.13
N LEU A 293 -13.56 8.13 17.90
CA LEU A 293 -12.81 8.99 18.81
C LEU A 293 -13.45 9.01 20.21
N LYS A 294 -14.76 9.19 20.30
CA LYS A 294 -15.48 9.23 21.58
C LYS A 294 -15.39 7.91 22.33
N GLU A 295 -15.69 6.80 21.68
CA GLU A 295 -15.71 5.47 22.30
C GLU A 295 -14.29 4.98 22.63
N SER A 296 -13.26 5.35 21.87
CA SER A 296 -11.86 5.04 22.21
C SER A 296 -11.45 5.63 23.56
N GLY A 297 -11.99 6.81 23.91
CA GLY A 297 -11.54 7.59 25.06
C GLY A 297 -10.08 8.04 24.92
N TYR A 298 -9.54 8.04 23.69
CA TYR A 298 -8.14 8.40 23.41
C TYR A 298 -7.85 9.82 23.91
N ASN A 299 -6.91 9.92 24.83
CA ASN A 299 -6.40 11.18 25.38
C ASN A 299 -5.00 10.96 25.96
N PRO A 300 -3.94 11.10 25.16
CA PRO A 300 -2.57 10.81 25.59
C PRO A 300 -1.96 11.88 26.53
N ILE A 301 -2.73 12.89 26.91
CA ILE A 301 -2.29 13.98 27.82
C ILE A 301 -2.44 13.58 29.29
N ARG A 302 -3.04 12.44 29.58
CA ARG A 302 -3.27 11.94 30.93
C ARG A 302 -2.03 11.33 31.56
#